data_f31f98e59cb158ea9786a668a028c93b
#
_entry.id   f31f98e59cb158ea9786a668a028c93b
#
_cell.length_a   1.000
_cell.length_b   1.000
_cell.length_c   1.000
_cell.angle_alpha   90.00
_cell.angle_beta   90.00
_cell.angle_gamma   90.00
#
_symmetry.space_group_name_H-M   'P 1'
#
loop_
_entity.id
_entity.type
_entity.pdbx_description
1 polymer ?
#
loop_
_entity_poly.entity_id
_entity_poly.type
_entity_poly.pdbx_seq_one_letter_code
_entity_poly.pdbx_strand_id
1 'polypeptide(L)'
;MIFLGGKDDREAVTLATRMARDPRINITIVRLITTDEKARENTVWDKMLDDELLRDVKSNTLVDIFYSEKAIEDAAETSSLLRSMVSDFDMFIVGRGNGRTSVFTEGLEEWSEFKELGIIGDLLTSQDFNCQASVLVIQQQQLMI
;
A
#
# COMPACT_ATOMS: atom_id res chain seq x y z
N MET A 1 -0.83 -5.54 -3.90
CA MET A 1 -1.27 -4.29 -3.26
C MET A 1 -0.48 -4.07 -1.99
N ILE A 2 0.13 -2.92 -1.85
CA ILE A 2 0.95 -2.56 -0.67
C ILE A 2 0.10 -1.65 0.22
N PHE A 3 -0.10 -2.06 1.46
CA PHE A 3 -0.97 -1.37 2.40
C PHE A 3 -0.16 -0.79 3.57
N LEU A 4 -0.13 0.53 3.67
CA LEU A 4 0.54 1.24 4.77
C LEU A 4 -0.48 1.78 5.78
N GLY A 5 -1.68 2.08 5.32
CA GLY A 5 -2.78 2.61 6.12
C GLY A 5 -3.35 3.89 5.54
N GLY A 6 -4.54 4.23 5.98
CA GLY A 6 -5.22 5.47 5.59
C GLY A 6 -6.23 5.30 4.47
N LYS A 7 -6.90 6.40 4.15
CA LYS A 7 -8.06 6.41 3.27
C LYS A 7 -7.77 5.97 1.83
N ASP A 8 -6.63 6.36 1.28
CA ASP A 8 -6.29 6.00 -0.10
C ASP A 8 -5.95 4.52 -0.21
N ASP A 9 -5.26 3.97 0.79
CA ASP A 9 -4.97 2.54 0.85
C ASP A 9 -6.25 1.73 1.05
N ARG A 10 -7.19 2.22 1.87
CA ARG A 10 -8.50 1.57 2.03
C ARG A 10 -9.28 1.54 0.72
N GLU A 11 -9.24 2.64 -0.05
CA GLU A 11 -9.87 2.68 -1.38
C GLU A 11 -9.20 1.70 -2.33
N ALA A 12 -7.88 1.58 -2.28
CA ALA A 12 -7.13 0.62 -3.08
C ALA A 12 -7.50 -0.82 -2.74
N VAL A 13 -7.72 -1.14 -1.47
CA VAL A 13 -8.20 -2.48 -1.04
C VAL A 13 -9.57 -2.77 -1.63
N THR A 14 -10.47 -1.79 -1.64
CA THR A 14 -11.80 -1.94 -2.23
C THR A 14 -11.72 -2.29 -3.72
N LEU A 15 -10.85 -1.59 -4.45
CA LEU A 15 -10.61 -1.89 -5.87
C LEU A 15 -10.02 -3.30 -6.04
N ALA A 16 -9.00 -3.64 -5.26
CA ALA A 16 -8.35 -4.96 -5.33
C ALA A 16 -9.35 -6.08 -5.06
N THR A 17 -10.25 -5.89 -4.12
CA THR A 17 -11.30 -6.87 -3.81
C THR A 17 -12.25 -7.07 -4.99
N ARG A 18 -12.59 -6.00 -5.69
CA ARG A 18 -13.40 -6.09 -6.91
C ARG A 18 -12.66 -6.83 -8.02
N MET A 19 -11.38 -6.53 -8.20
CA MET A 19 -10.55 -7.22 -9.20
C MET A 19 -10.42 -8.71 -8.91
N ALA A 20 -10.38 -9.10 -7.65
CA ALA A 20 -10.26 -10.49 -7.23
C ALA A 20 -11.50 -11.33 -7.58
N ARG A 21 -12.61 -10.72 -7.97
CA ARG A 21 -13.79 -11.43 -8.47
C ARG A 21 -13.55 -12.12 -9.82
N ASP A 22 -12.57 -11.63 -10.57
CA ASP A 22 -12.15 -12.27 -11.81
C ASP A 22 -11.17 -13.40 -11.46
N PRO A 23 -11.53 -14.67 -11.76
CA PRO A 23 -10.68 -15.82 -11.38
C PRO A 23 -9.33 -15.83 -12.09
N ARG A 24 -9.13 -15.01 -13.11
CA ARG A 24 -7.85 -14.89 -13.81
C ARG A 24 -6.88 -13.98 -13.08
N ILE A 25 -7.34 -13.24 -12.07
CA ILE A 25 -6.55 -12.27 -11.33
C ILE A 25 -6.26 -12.81 -9.94
N ASN A 26 -4.98 -12.90 -9.60
CA ASN A 26 -4.52 -13.29 -8.28
C ASN A 26 -4.09 -12.05 -7.52
N ILE A 27 -4.70 -11.80 -6.37
CA ILE A 27 -4.42 -10.61 -5.56
C ILE A 27 -3.66 -11.03 -4.30
N THR A 28 -2.58 -10.31 -4.02
CA THR A 28 -1.84 -10.40 -2.76
C THR A 28 -1.87 -9.02 -2.10
N ILE A 29 -2.28 -8.97 -0.85
CA ILE A 29 -2.20 -7.75 -0.03
C ILE A 29 -1.08 -7.93 0.98
N VAL A 30 -0.12 -7.01 0.97
CA VAL A 30 0.99 -6.98 1.93
C VAL A 30 0.80 -5.73 2.79
N ARG A 31 0.48 -5.95 4.06
CA ARG A 31 0.36 -4.87 5.04
C ARG A 31 1.70 -4.65 5.73
N LEU A 32 2.16 -3.41 5.73
CA LEU A 32 3.31 -3.01 6.53
C LEU A 32 2.84 -2.67 7.94
N ILE A 33 3.49 -3.25 8.93
CA ILE A 33 3.17 -3.00 10.35
C ILE A 33 4.45 -2.58 11.07
N THR A 34 4.27 -1.79 12.12
CA THR A 34 5.37 -1.42 13.02
C THR A 34 5.04 -1.85 14.43
N THR A 35 6.07 -2.29 15.17
CA THR A 35 5.94 -2.61 16.59
C THR A 35 5.99 -1.35 17.47
N ASP A 36 6.49 -0.23 16.93
CA ASP A 36 6.57 1.03 17.65
C ASP A 36 5.26 1.81 17.49
N GLU A 37 4.39 1.74 18.49
CA GLU A 37 3.11 2.46 18.48
C GLU A 37 3.29 3.97 18.47
N LYS A 38 4.41 4.49 18.99
CA LYS A 38 4.69 5.92 18.99
C LYS A 38 5.07 6.44 17.61
N ALA A 39 5.57 5.56 16.73
CA ALA A 39 5.92 5.91 15.37
C ALA A 39 4.72 5.91 14.42
N ARG A 40 3.53 5.53 14.91
CA ARG A 40 2.31 5.53 14.09
C ARG A 40 1.79 6.95 13.94
N GLU A 41 1.75 7.42 12.72
CA GLU A 41 1.15 8.71 12.39
C GLU A 41 -0.37 8.63 12.23
N ASN A 42 -0.89 7.43 11.99
CA ASN A 42 -2.33 7.22 11.86
C ASN A 42 -3.02 7.47 13.21
N THR A 43 -4.13 8.16 13.16
CA THR A 43 -4.99 8.32 14.34
C THR A 43 -5.55 6.95 14.75
N VAL A 44 -5.99 6.84 16.00
CA VAL A 44 -6.66 5.63 16.50
C VAL A 44 -7.85 5.29 15.60
N TRP A 45 -8.57 6.29 15.12
CA TRP A 45 -9.71 6.13 14.24
C TRP A 45 -9.32 5.51 12.90
N ASP A 46 -8.27 6.03 12.25
CA ASP A 46 -7.76 5.48 10.99
C ASP A 46 -7.33 4.03 11.16
N LYS A 47 -6.63 3.71 12.26
CA LYS A 47 -6.22 2.35 12.54
C LYS A 47 -7.41 1.41 12.69
N MET A 48 -8.46 1.85 13.38
CA MET A 48 -9.68 1.06 13.53
C MET A 48 -10.35 0.76 12.18
N LEU A 49 -10.42 1.77 11.30
CA LEU A 49 -10.98 1.60 9.96
C LEU A 49 -10.15 0.64 9.11
N ASP A 50 -8.82 0.76 9.20
CA ASP A 50 -7.90 -0.14 8.51
C ASP A 50 -8.10 -1.60 8.99
N ASP A 51 -8.11 -1.79 10.30
CA ASP A 51 -8.22 -3.13 10.89
C ASP A 51 -9.57 -3.78 10.55
N GLU A 52 -10.65 -3.01 10.57
CA GLU A 52 -11.97 -3.51 10.22
C GLU A 52 -12.03 -3.94 8.76
N LEU A 53 -11.55 -3.09 7.86
CA LEU A 53 -11.56 -3.40 6.42
C LEU A 53 -10.74 -4.64 6.11
N LEU A 54 -9.55 -4.76 6.66
CA LEU A 54 -8.67 -5.91 6.39
C LEU A 54 -9.22 -7.19 7.04
N ARG A 55 -9.91 -7.08 8.17
CA ARG A 55 -10.61 -8.23 8.76
C ARG A 55 -11.69 -8.74 7.82
N ASP A 56 -12.47 -7.83 7.23
CA ASP A 56 -13.51 -8.20 6.26
C ASP A 56 -12.91 -8.88 5.02
N VAL A 57 -11.79 -8.39 4.54
CA VAL A 57 -11.08 -9.00 3.42
C VAL A 57 -10.65 -10.44 3.74
N LYS A 58 -10.07 -10.67 4.93
CA LYS A 58 -9.61 -12.00 5.36
C LYS A 58 -10.76 -12.98 5.50
N SER A 59 -11.93 -12.51 5.91
CA SER A 59 -13.11 -13.36 6.14
C SER A 59 -13.99 -13.53 4.90
N ASN A 60 -13.69 -12.82 3.82
CA ASN A 60 -14.50 -12.88 2.59
C ASN A 60 -14.24 -14.18 1.84
N THR A 61 -15.25 -15.06 1.81
CA THR A 61 -15.16 -16.35 1.14
C THR A 61 -15.50 -16.29 -0.35
N LEU A 62 -16.00 -15.14 -0.85
CA LEU A 62 -16.39 -14.96 -2.24
C LEU A 62 -15.22 -14.67 -3.16
N VAL A 63 -14.09 -14.23 -2.60
CA VAL A 63 -12.87 -13.92 -3.33
C VAL A 63 -11.68 -14.58 -2.65
N ASP A 64 -10.67 -14.90 -3.45
CA ASP A 64 -9.44 -15.51 -2.97
C ASP A 64 -8.32 -14.46 -3.00
N ILE A 65 -8.03 -13.90 -1.83
CA ILE A 65 -6.98 -12.89 -1.67
C ILE A 65 -5.96 -13.45 -0.69
N PHE A 66 -4.69 -13.49 -1.13
CA PHE A 66 -3.59 -13.82 -0.24
C PHE A 66 -3.21 -12.58 0.57
N TYR A 67 -3.21 -12.71 1.89
CA TYR A 67 -2.90 -11.62 2.81
C TYR A 67 -1.68 -11.97 3.65
N SER A 68 -0.75 -11.02 3.77
CA SER A 68 0.39 -11.15 4.67
C SER A 68 0.72 -9.81 5.33
N GLU A 69 1.37 -9.90 6.48
CA GLU A 69 1.85 -8.74 7.22
C GLU A 69 3.38 -8.78 7.29
N LYS A 70 4.03 -7.64 7.11
CA LYS A 70 5.47 -7.51 7.21
C LYS A 70 5.82 -6.43 8.24
N ALA A 71 6.59 -6.83 9.25
CA ALA A 71 7.08 -5.89 10.25
C ALA A 71 8.20 -5.05 9.64
N ILE A 72 8.03 -3.74 9.69
CA ILE A 72 8.95 -2.76 9.09
C ILE A 72 9.31 -1.73 10.16
N GLU A 73 10.59 -1.53 10.36
CA GLU A 73 11.12 -0.60 11.36
C GLU A 73 11.51 0.76 10.75
N ASP A 74 11.85 0.79 9.46
CA ASP A 74 12.28 2.02 8.79
C ASP A 74 12.05 1.97 7.27
N ALA A 75 12.29 3.10 6.62
CA ALA A 75 12.10 3.23 5.18
C ALA A 75 13.09 2.37 4.37
N ALA A 76 14.28 2.10 4.90
CA ALA A 76 15.24 1.23 4.22
C ALA A 76 14.71 -0.19 4.12
N GLU A 77 14.04 -0.69 5.16
CA GLU A 77 13.39 -1.99 5.12
C GLU A 77 12.22 -2.02 4.13
N THR A 78 11.44 -0.93 4.05
CA THR A 78 10.38 -0.78 3.05
C THR A 78 10.96 -0.90 1.65
N SER A 79 12.01 -0.16 1.36
CA SER A 79 12.67 -0.20 0.06
C SER A 79 13.20 -1.61 -0.28
N SER A 80 13.83 -2.27 0.68
CA SER A 80 14.34 -3.63 0.51
C SER A 80 13.23 -4.63 0.23
N LEU A 81 12.11 -4.52 0.95
CA LEU A 81 10.94 -5.37 0.74
C LEU A 81 10.40 -5.20 -0.68
N LEU A 82 10.21 -3.95 -1.12
CA LEU A 82 9.69 -3.67 -2.46
C LEU A 82 10.63 -4.19 -3.53
N ARG A 83 11.95 -4.03 -3.38
CA ARG A 83 12.92 -4.56 -4.33
C ARG A 83 12.84 -6.08 -4.46
N SER A 84 12.57 -6.76 -3.35
CA SER A 84 12.43 -8.22 -3.38
C SER A 84 11.19 -8.70 -4.14
N MET A 85 10.22 -7.81 -4.34
CA MET A 85 8.91 -8.15 -4.91
C MET A 85 8.72 -7.70 -6.35
N VAL A 86 9.56 -6.80 -6.88
CA VAL A 86 9.31 -6.17 -8.18
C VAL A 86 9.27 -7.15 -9.36
N SER A 87 9.88 -8.31 -9.21
CA SER A 87 9.90 -9.35 -10.26
C SER A 87 8.80 -10.40 -10.08
N ASP A 88 8.05 -10.34 -8.98
CA ASP A 88 7.09 -11.39 -8.62
C ASP A 88 5.67 -11.09 -9.07
N PHE A 89 5.38 -9.86 -9.47
CA PHE A 89 4.02 -9.40 -9.76
C PHE A 89 3.96 -8.66 -11.10
N ASP A 90 2.81 -8.74 -11.75
CA ASP A 90 2.53 -8.03 -13.00
C ASP A 90 2.06 -6.60 -12.76
N MET A 91 1.46 -6.34 -11.60
CA MET A 91 0.93 -5.03 -11.26
C MET A 91 1.04 -4.77 -9.76
N PHE A 92 1.41 -3.55 -9.41
CA PHE A 92 1.34 -3.04 -8.04
C PHE A 92 0.18 -2.06 -7.92
N ILE A 93 -0.62 -2.21 -6.86
CA ILE A 93 -1.68 -1.28 -6.51
C ILE A 93 -1.27 -0.60 -5.22
N VAL A 94 -1.22 0.73 -5.23
CA VAL A 94 -0.78 1.53 -4.10
C VAL A 94 -1.71 2.73 -3.91
N GLY A 95 -1.90 3.16 -2.66
CA GLY A 95 -2.55 4.42 -2.39
C GLY A 95 -1.59 5.58 -2.62
N ARG A 96 -2.12 6.71 -3.07
CA ARG A 96 -1.29 7.90 -3.25
C ARG A 96 -0.77 8.42 -1.91
N GLY A 97 -1.58 8.32 -0.88
CA GLY A 97 -1.28 8.95 0.41
C GLY A 97 -1.47 10.46 0.35
N ASN A 98 -1.37 11.10 1.50
CA ASN A 98 -1.65 12.54 1.64
C ASN A 98 -0.38 13.37 1.84
N GLY A 99 0.78 12.85 1.46
CA GLY A 99 2.06 13.52 1.64
C GLY A 99 2.61 13.48 3.06
N ARG A 100 1.91 12.80 3.98
CA ARG A 100 2.43 12.60 5.34
C ARG A 100 3.49 11.52 5.34
N THR A 101 4.60 11.81 5.99
CA THR A 101 5.63 10.80 6.22
C THR A 101 5.19 9.87 7.34
N SER A 102 5.46 8.59 7.17
CA SER A 102 5.29 7.58 8.21
C SER A 102 6.65 6.93 8.47
N VAL A 103 6.74 6.10 9.49
CA VAL A 103 7.95 5.33 9.75
C VAL A 103 8.35 4.49 8.53
N PHE A 104 7.38 4.06 7.72
CA PHE A 104 7.62 3.25 6.54
C PHE A 104 8.26 4.00 5.38
N THR A 105 8.13 5.32 5.34
CA THR A 105 8.50 6.15 4.18
C THR A 105 9.36 7.35 4.56
N GLU A 106 9.73 7.48 5.83
CA GLU A 106 10.50 8.64 6.32
C GLU A 106 11.82 8.78 5.55
N GLY A 107 12.04 9.95 4.98
CA GLY A 107 13.23 10.27 4.18
C GLY A 107 13.10 9.95 2.70
N LEU A 108 12.15 9.12 2.29
CA LEU A 108 11.97 8.77 0.88
C LEU A 108 11.40 9.93 0.06
N GLU A 109 10.66 10.83 0.68
CA GLU A 109 10.08 12.00 0.02
C GLU A 109 11.13 12.93 -0.57
N GLU A 110 12.32 12.95 -0.04
CA GLU A 110 13.42 13.78 -0.54
C GLU A 110 13.90 13.35 -1.93
N TRP A 111 13.67 12.08 -2.28
CA TRP A 111 14.07 11.49 -3.55
C TRP A 111 12.93 11.41 -4.55
N SER A 112 11.74 11.89 -4.17
CA SER A 112 10.53 11.81 -5.00
C SER A 112 10.62 12.78 -6.17
N GLU A 113 10.41 12.24 -7.39
CA GLU A 113 10.34 13.04 -8.61
C GLU A 113 8.91 13.43 -8.95
N PHE A 114 7.96 12.51 -8.74
CA PHE A 114 6.56 12.68 -9.14
C PHE A 114 5.64 12.56 -7.93
N LYS A 115 5.38 13.69 -7.30
CA LYS A 115 4.56 13.74 -6.07
C LYS A 115 3.13 13.23 -6.28
N GLU A 116 2.62 13.35 -7.50
CA GLU A 116 1.28 12.88 -7.85
C GLU A 116 1.14 11.36 -7.74
N LEU A 117 2.24 10.62 -7.76
CA LEU A 117 2.22 9.17 -7.62
C LEU A 117 2.22 8.70 -6.16
N GLY A 118 2.46 9.60 -5.22
CA GLY A 118 2.72 9.24 -3.83
C GLY A 118 4.12 8.65 -3.67
N ILE A 119 4.55 8.45 -2.42
CA ILE A 119 5.93 8.05 -2.12
C ILE A 119 6.22 6.64 -2.65
N ILE A 120 5.32 5.70 -2.39
CA ILE A 120 5.53 4.29 -2.81
C ILE A 120 5.40 4.17 -4.34
N GLY A 121 4.40 4.83 -4.94
CA GLY A 121 4.24 4.81 -6.39
C GLY A 121 5.44 5.39 -7.13
N ASP A 122 5.94 6.51 -6.65
CA ASP A 122 7.14 7.13 -7.21
C ASP A 122 8.37 6.23 -7.06
N LEU A 123 8.54 5.62 -5.90
CA LEU A 123 9.65 4.70 -5.63
C LEU A 123 9.62 3.50 -6.59
N LEU A 124 8.47 2.87 -6.75
CA LEU A 124 8.30 1.71 -7.63
C LEU A 124 8.55 2.04 -9.11
N THR A 125 8.23 3.26 -9.53
CA THR A 125 8.42 3.69 -10.93
C THR A 125 9.80 4.27 -11.18
N SER A 126 10.62 4.44 -10.15
CA SER A 126 11.98 4.96 -10.31
C SER A 126 12.86 3.98 -11.10
N GLN A 127 13.83 4.54 -11.84
CA GLN A 127 14.73 3.73 -12.66
C GLN A 127 15.56 2.77 -11.82
N ASP A 128 15.89 3.15 -10.60
CA ASP A 128 16.71 2.34 -9.69
C ASP A 128 16.04 1.03 -9.29
N PHE A 129 14.72 0.97 -9.30
CA PHE A 129 13.97 -0.24 -8.96
C PHE A 129 13.90 -1.23 -10.12
N ASN A 130 14.06 -0.76 -11.35
CA ASN A 130 13.96 -1.61 -12.55
C ASN A 130 12.69 -2.48 -12.54
N CYS A 131 11.57 -1.90 -12.11
CA CYS A 131 10.30 -2.60 -12.03
C CYS A 131 9.64 -2.67 -13.40
N GLN A 132 9.36 -3.88 -13.87
CA GLN A 132 8.69 -4.10 -15.16
C GLN A 132 7.16 -4.15 -15.01
N ALA A 133 6.67 -4.23 -13.78
CA ALA A 133 5.24 -4.26 -13.50
C ALA A 133 4.59 -2.90 -13.72
N SER A 134 3.30 -2.91 -14.00
CA SER A 134 2.49 -1.69 -13.98
C SER A 134 2.25 -1.24 -12.55
N VAL A 135 2.17 0.06 -12.34
CA VAL A 135 1.87 0.63 -11.02
C VAL A 135 0.58 1.43 -11.12
N LEU A 136 -0.43 1.02 -10.36
CA LEU A 136 -1.73 1.68 -10.30
C LEU A 136 -1.83 2.44 -8.98
N VAL A 137 -1.97 3.76 -9.07
CA VAL A 137 -2.04 4.65 -7.91
C VAL A 137 -3.49 5.06 -7.68
N ILE A 138 -3.97 4.84 -6.46
CA ILE A 138 -5.36 5.08 -6.08
C ILE A 138 -5.43 6.25 -5.11
N GLN A 139 -6.38 7.13 -5.34
CA GLN A 139 -6.70 8.23 -4.45
C GLN A 139 -8.20 8.22 -4.19
N GLN A 140 -8.59 8.32 -2.92
CA GLN A 140 -9.98 8.45 -2.56
C GLN A 140 -10.50 9.82 -3.04
N GLN A 141 -11.64 9.80 -3.69
CA GLN A 141 -12.28 11.03 -4.13
C GLN A 141 -12.64 11.90 -2.91
N GLN A 142 -12.26 13.17 -2.97
CA GLN A 142 -12.65 14.14 -1.97
C GLN A 142 -13.82 14.96 -2.51
N LEU A 143 -14.90 15.00 -1.73
CA LEU A 143 -16.02 15.88 -2.05
C LEU A 143 -15.65 17.28 -1.58
N MET A 144 -15.56 18.20 -2.50
CA MET A 144 -15.46 19.63 -2.17
C MET A 144 -16.86 20.15 -1.93
N ILE A 145 -17.13 20.51 -0.67
CA ILE A 145 -18.39 21.10 -0.25
C ILE A 145 -18.23 22.62 -0.23
#